data_ddc6ed460c4b7bd6053362873b0adb83
#
_entry.id   ddc6ed460c4b7bd6053362873b0adb83
#
_cell.length_a   1.000
_cell.length_b   1.000
_cell.length_c   1.000
_cell.angle_alpha   90.00
_cell.angle_beta   90.00
_cell.angle_gamma   90.00
#
_symmetry.space_group_name_H-M   'P 1'
#
loop_
_entity.id
_entity.type
_entity.pdbx_description
1 polymer ?
#
loop_
_entity_poly.entity_id
_entity_poly.type
_entity_poly.pdbx_seq_one_letter_code
_entity_poly.pdbx_strand_id
1 'polypeptide(L)'
;MQAKLISPEIIKHCFAKTYALAQQNFKTSVERLNTADYQTFSFDQLGPENETLATAVSWIGRADASRVLVLQSATHGIEGFAGSAIQLDFLKHQLHKLTDTDVSVLLIHAINPYGFAWLRRVNEDGVDLNRNFI
;
A
#
# COMPACT_ATOMS: atom_id res chain seq x y z
N MET A 1 -20.82 -17.65 -11.44
CA MET A 1 -19.63 -18.00 -10.64
C MET A 1 -19.73 -17.25 -9.31
N GLN A 2 -20.08 -17.93 -8.22
CA GLN A 2 -20.15 -17.28 -6.91
C GLN A 2 -18.72 -16.94 -6.46
N ALA A 3 -18.45 -15.66 -6.21
CA ALA A 3 -17.21 -15.24 -5.58
C ALA A 3 -17.12 -15.92 -4.20
N LYS A 4 -16.11 -16.77 -4.01
CA LYS A 4 -15.84 -17.38 -2.71
C LYS A 4 -15.45 -16.24 -1.76
N LEU A 5 -16.35 -15.89 -0.84
CA LEU A 5 -16.07 -14.90 0.18
C LEU A 5 -14.83 -15.34 0.98
N ILE A 6 -13.82 -14.48 1.02
CA ILE A 6 -12.63 -14.71 1.84
C ILE A 6 -13.09 -14.69 3.30
N SER A 7 -12.66 -15.66 4.10
CA SER A 7 -13.12 -15.73 5.49
C SER A 7 -12.60 -14.52 6.30
N PRO A 8 -13.37 -14.00 7.26
CA PRO A 8 -12.94 -12.88 8.10
C PRO A 8 -11.61 -13.13 8.81
N GLU A 9 -11.28 -14.36 9.13
CA GLU A 9 -10.00 -14.72 9.77
C GLU A 9 -8.80 -14.46 8.84
N ILE A 10 -8.92 -14.75 7.54
CA ILE A 10 -7.85 -14.51 6.56
C ILE A 10 -7.59 -13.00 6.43
N ILE A 11 -8.66 -12.20 6.43
CA ILE A 11 -8.56 -10.74 6.30
C ILE A 11 -7.87 -10.12 7.53
N LYS A 12 -8.15 -10.60 8.73
CA LYS A 12 -7.53 -10.09 9.97
C LYS A 12 -5.99 -10.11 9.92
N HIS A 13 -5.39 -11.09 9.26
CA HIS A 13 -3.93 -11.19 9.11
C HIS A 13 -3.32 -10.16 8.16
N CYS A 14 -4.14 -9.39 7.45
CA CYS A 14 -3.69 -8.30 6.61
C CYS A 14 -3.59 -6.97 7.36
N PHE A 15 -4.31 -6.80 8.48
CA PHE A 15 -4.28 -5.57 9.27
C PHE A 15 -3.03 -5.48 10.14
N ALA A 16 -2.37 -4.34 10.08
CA ALA A 16 -1.28 -3.97 10.97
C ALA A 16 -1.83 -3.13 12.15
N LYS A 17 -1.11 -3.11 13.26
CA LYS A 17 -1.45 -2.28 14.43
C LYS A 17 -0.72 -0.94 14.44
N THR A 18 0.37 -0.82 13.68
CA THR A 18 1.19 0.39 13.60
C THR A 18 1.59 0.64 12.14
N TYR A 19 1.96 1.88 11.83
CA TYR A 19 2.52 2.25 10.53
C TYR A 19 3.76 1.40 10.19
N ALA A 20 4.72 1.29 11.13
CA ALA A 20 5.94 0.53 10.91
C ALA A 20 5.67 -0.94 10.56
N LEU A 21 4.70 -1.57 11.23
CA LEU A 21 4.30 -2.95 10.92
C LEU A 21 3.60 -3.03 9.55
N ALA A 22 2.79 -2.03 9.17
CA ALA A 22 2.16 -1.97 7.85
C ALA A 22 3.21 -1.90 6.74
N GLN A 23 4.23 -1.03 6.88
CA GLN A 23 5.36 -0.91 5.96
C GLN A 23 6.13 -2.22 5.85
N GLN A 24 6.46 -2.85 6.98
CA GLN A 24 7.20 -4.11 7.00
C GLN A 24 6.42 -5.24 6.32
N ASN A 25 5.12 -5.35 6.58
CA ASN A 25 4.26 -6.35 5.98
C ASN A 25 4.14 -6.16 4.45
N PHE A 26 4.01 -4.91 4.01
CA PHE A 26 3.99 -4.58 2.58
C PHE A 26 5.30 -4.97 1.90
N LYS A 27 6.43 -4.50 2.44
CA LYS A 27 7.78 -4.84 1.95
C LYS A 27 7.96 -6.34 1.82
N THR A 28 7.73 -7.09 2.91
CA THR A 28 7.88 -8.55 2.94
C THR A 28 6.98 -9.25 1.92
N SER A 29 5.76 -8.74 1.70
CA SER A 29 4.83 -9.33 0.73
C SER A 29 5.28 -9.09 -0.71
N VAL A 30 5.85 -7.93 -1.02
CA VAL A 30 6.41 -7.61 -2.34
C VAL A 30 7.70 -8.41 -2.60
N GLU A 31 8.62 -8.46 -1.63
CA GLU A 31 9.90 -9.18 -1.76
C GLU A 31 9.73 -10.70 -2.02
N ARG A 32 8.60 -11.28 -1.61
CA ARG A 32 8.25 -12.66 -1.95
C ARG A 32 7.88 -12.87 -3.41
N LEU A 33 7.64 -11.79 -4.14
CA LEU A 33 7.35 -11.81 -5.57
C LEU A 33 8.67 -11.57 -6.32
N ASN A 34 9.30 -12.62 -6.81
CA ASN A 34 10.61 -12.56 -7.49
C ASN A 34 10.63 -11.67 -8.75
N THR A 35 9.49 -11.14 -9.18
CA THR A 35 9.30 -10.34 -10.39
C THR A 35 8.83 -8.92 -10.10
N ALA A 36 8.84 -8.50 -8.85
CA ALA A 36 8.39 -7.16 -8.46
C ALA A 36 9.58 -6.21 -8.25
N ASP A 37 9.49 -5.02 -8.85
CA ASP A 37 10.37 -3.91 -8.49
C ASP A 37 9.84 -3.25 -7.22
N TYR A 38 10.75 -2.86 -6.33
CA TYR A 38 10.43 -2.21 -5.06
C TYR A 38 11.34 -1.01 -4.82
N GLN A 39 10.74 0.14 -4.54
CA GLN A 39 11.45 1.37 -4.20
C GLN A 39 10.79 2.05 -3.02
N THR A 40 11.58 2.83 -2.26
CA THR A 40 11.10 3.67 -1.16
C THR A 40 11.56 5.09 -1.33
N PHE A 41 10.69 6.03 -1.00
CA PHE A 41 10.94 7.48 -0.98
C PHE A 41 10.78 7.94 0.46
N SER A 42 11.90 8.18 1.14
CA SER A 42 11.93 8.60 2.54
C SER A 42 11.58 10.07 2.71
N PHE A 43 10.99 10.39 3.85
CA PHE A 43 10.68 11.74 4.31
C PHE A 43 11.67 12.16 5.39
N ASP A 44 11.91 13.46 5.53
CA ASP A 44 12.78 14.00 6.56
C ASP A 44 12.17 13.94 7.95
N GLN A 45 10.84 13.99 8.04
CA GLN A 45 10.10 13.87 9.29
C GLN A 45 10.11 12.42 9.78
N LEU A 46 10.13 12.28 11.10
CA LEU A 46 10.04 10.98 11.77
C LEU A 46 8.61 10.72 12.25
N GLY A 47 8.29 9.46 12.43
CA GLY A 47 7.06 9.03 13.07
C GLY A 47 7.06 9.22 14.59
N PRO A 48 5.94 8.93 15.27
CA PRO A 48 5.80 9.13 16.71
C PRO A 48 6.75 8.29 17.57
N GLU A 49 7.25 7.18 17.05
CA GLU A 49 8.24 6.30 17.72
C GLU A 49 9.66 6.51 17.16
N ASN A 50 9.94 7.64 16.51
CA ASN A 50 11.18 7.97 15.80
C ASN A 50 11.49 7.06 14.61
N GLU A 51 10.50 6.37 14.08
CA GLU A 51 10.63 5.56 12.89
C GLU A 51 10.73 6.43 11.62
N THR A 52 11.48 5.96 10.64
CA THR A 52 11.57 6.59 9.32
C THR A 52 10.24 6.47 8.59
N LEU A 53 9.78 7.59 8.05
CA LEU A 53 8.59 7.66 7.22
C LEU A 53 8.98 7.54 5.74
N ALA A 54 8.24 6.73 5.00
CA ALA A 54 8.47 6.55 3.57
C ALA A 54 7.21 6.17 2.81
N THR A 55 7.11 6.60 1.57
CA THR A 55 6.21 6.03 0.58
C THR A 55 6.93 4.87 -0.10
N ALA A 56 6.34 3.69 -0.08
CA ALA A 56 6.84 2.53 -0.80
C ALA A 56 6.08 2.34 -2.11
N VAL A 57 6.81 2.06 -3.18
CA VAL A 57 6.25 1.85 -4.52
C VAL A 57 6.70 0.49 -5.03
N SER A 58 5.79 -0.26 -5.62
CA SER A 58 6.10 -1.52 -6.27
C SER A 58 5.44 -1.62 -7.64
N TRP A 59 6.23 -2.03 -8.63
CA TRP A 59 5.73 -2.40 -9.95
C TRP A 59 5.74 -3.92 -10.08
N ILE A 60 4.63 -4.49 -10.55
CA ILE A 60 4.46 -5.93 -10.75
C ILE A 60 3.91 -6.17 -12.14
N GLY A 61 4.63 -6.96 -12.93
CA GLY A 61 4.25 -7.30 -14.29
C GLY A 61 5.19 -6.70 -15.34
N ARG A 62 4.76 -6.74 -16.60
CA ARG A 62 5.56 -6.32 -17.74
C ARG A 62 5.64 -4.78 -17.83
N ALA A 63 6.81 -4.26 -18.17
CA ALA A 63 7.00 -2.81 -18.36
C ALA A 63 6.23 -2.26 -19.58
N ASP A 64 5.93 -3.11 -20.56
CA ASP A 64 5.24 -2.77 -21.82
C ASP A 64 3.76 -3.18 -21.83
N ALA A 65 3.17 -3.50 -20.68
CA ALA A 65 1.74 -3.82 -20.59
C ALA A 65 0.88 -2.65 -21.04
N SER A 66 -0.17 -2.92 -21.81
CA SER A 66 -1.05 -1.88 -22.36
C SER A 66 -1.96 -1.25 -21.29
N ARG A 67 -2.09 -1.88 -20.13
CA ARG A 67 -2.95 -1.43 -19.02
C ARG A 67 -2.22 -1.51 -17.69
N VAL A 68 -2.48 -0.53 -16.83
CA VAL A 68 -1.92 -0.49 -15.48
C VAL A 68 -3.05 -0.34 -14.47
N LEU A 69 -3.11 -1.27 -13.51
CA LEU A 69 -3.94 -1.13 -12.32
C LEU A 69 -3.12 -0.39 -11.25
N VAL A 70 -3.57 0.79 -10.86
CA VAL A 70 -2.95 1.57 -9.79
C VAL A 70 -3.74 1.38 -8.49
N LEU A 71 -3.08 0.90 -7.45
CA LEU A 71 -3.63 0.78 -6.11
C LEU A 71 -2.83 1.64 -5.14
N GLN A 72 -3.45 2.69 -4.64
CA GLN A 72 -2.87 3.65 -3.71
C GLN A 72 -3.51 3.52 -2.33
N SER A 73 -2.73 3.69 -1.25
CA SER A 73 -3.22 3.66 0.14
C SER A 73 -2.75 4.87 0.94
N ALA A 74 -3.44 5.12 2.07
CA ALA A 74 -3.06 6.11 3.07
C ALA A 74 -3.01 7.56 2.55
N THR A 75 -3.98 7.99 1.74
CA THR A 75 -4.18 9.41 1.43
C THR A 75 -4.53 10.17 2.71
N HIS A 76 -5.41 9.60 3.54
CA HIS A 76 -5.67 10.03 4.90
C HIS A 76 -5.11 8.98 5.87
N GLY A 77 -4.60 9.43 7.00
CA GLY A 77 -3.78 8.62 7.87
C GLY A 77 -4.47 7.39 8.45
N ILE A 78 -5.55 7.56 9.20
CA ILE A 78 -6.16 6.43 9.91
C ILE A 78 -6.78 5.40 8.94
N GLU A 79 -7.28 5.83 7.78
CA GLU A 79 -7.75 4.95 6.72
C GLU A 79 -6.61 4.13 6.08
N GLY A 80 -5.35 4.54 6.31
CA GLY A 80 -4.15 3.85 5.87
C GLY A 80 -4.09 2.40 6.34
N PHE A 81 -4.60 2.09 7.53
CA PHE A 81 -4.66 0.70 8.03
C PHE A 81 -5.55 -0.17 7.15
N ALA A 82 -6.71 0.32 6.74
CA ALA A 82 -7.61 -0.39 5.84
C ALA A 82 -7.01 -0.48 4.42
N GLY A 83 -6.49 0.63 3.89
CA GLY A 83 -5.87 0.67 2.58
C GLY A 83 -4.66 -0.27 2.46
N SER A 84 -3.79 -0.28 3.47
CA SER A 84 -2.66 -1.22 3.56
C SER A 84 -3.14 -2.67 3.61
N ALA A 85 -4.16 -2.98 4.41
CA ALA A 85 -4.71 -4.33 4.50
C ALA A 85 -5.29 -4.81 3.17
N ILE A 86 -5.96 -3.92 2.42
CA ILE A 86 -6.49 -4.23 1.08
C ILE A 86 -5.35 -4.51 0.10
N GLN A 87 -4.27 -3.74 0.11
CA GLN A 87 -3.10 -4.01 -0.73
C GLN A 87 -2.45 -5.35 -0.39
N LEU A 88 -2.35 -5.70 0.91
CA LEU A 88 -1.83 -7.00 1.34
C LEU A 88 -2.73 -8.17 0.93
N ASP A 89 -4.05 -8.03 1.05
CA ASP A 89 -5.00 -9.03 0.58
C ASP A 89 -4.90 -9.23 -0.94
N PHE A 90 -4.79 -8.11 -1.68
CA PHE A 90 -4.59 -8.16 -3.13
C PHE A 90 -3.32 -8.95 -3.49
N LEU A 91 -2.18 -8.63 -2.88
CA LEU A 91 -0.90 -9.32 -3.13
C LEU A 91 -0.99 -10.81 -2.82
N LYS A 92 -1.64 -11.19 -1.72
CA LYS A 92 -1.70 -12.58 -1.26
C LYS A 92 -2.75 -13.43 -1.98
N HIS A 93 -3.89 -12.84 -2.36
CA HIS A 93 -5.05 -13.62 -2.73
C HIS A 93 -5.68 -13.24 -4.08
N GLN A 94 -5.32 -12.09 -4.67
CA GLN A 94 -5.94 -11.60 -5.89
C GLN A 94 -4.97 -11.48 -7.07
N LEU A 95 -3.71 -11.19 -6.80
CA LEU A 95 -2.70 -10.92 -7.84
C LEU A 95 -2.61 -12.03 -8.90
N HIS A 96 -2.75 -13.30 -8.49
CA HIS A 96 -2.71 -14.44 -9.39
C HIS A 96 -3.77 -14.39 -10.50
N LYS A 97 -4.85 -13.63 -10.32
CA LYS A 97 -5.88 -13.47 -11.34
C LYS A 97 -5.43 -12.62 -12.53
N LEU A 98 -4.32 -11.92 -12.39
CA LEU A 98 -3.76 -11.08 -13.45
C LEU A 98 -2.57 -11.74 -14.19
N THR A 99 -2.16 -12.94 -13.80
CA THR A 99 -0.95 -13.61 -14.29
C THR A 99 -0.90 -13.73 -15.82
N ASP A 100 -2.02 -14.04 -16.47
CA ASP A 100 -2.09 -14.23 -17.92
C ASP A 100 -2.82 -13.08 -18.64
N THR A 101 -2.81 -11.90 -18.02
CA THR A 101 -3.45 -10.70 -18.58
C THR A 101 -2.41 -9.70 -19.05
N ASP A 102 -2.83 -8.77 -19.91
CA ASP A 102 -2.01 -7.61 -20.31
C ASP A 102 -2.26 -6.42 -19.37
N VAL A 103 -2.14 -6.70 -18.07
CA VAL A 103 -2.30 -5.71 -16.99
C VAL A 103 -1.09 -5.80 -16.06
N SER A 104 -0.36 -4.70 -15.90
CA SER A 104 0.62 -4.55 -14.82
C SER A 104 0.01 -3.81 -13.64
N VAL A 105 0.62 -3.94 -12.47
CA VAL A 105 0.13 -3.35 -11.23
C VAL A 105 1.16 -2.38 -10.67
N LEU A 106 0.74 -1.17 -10.37
CA LEU A 106 1.49 -0.18 -9.61
C LEU A 106 0.86 -0.06 -8.22
N LEU A 107 1.60 -0.46 -7.21
CA LEU A 107 1.22 -0.28 -5.81
C LEU A 107 1.94 0.93 -5.23
N ILE A 108 1.19 1.85 -4.61
CA ILE A 108 1.72 3.00 -3.87
C ILE A 108 1.26 2.83 -2.42
N HIS A 109 2.16 2.40 -1.56
CA HIS A 109 1.87 2.17 -0.15
C HIS A 109 2.28 3.37 0.68
N ALA A 110 1.31 3.94 1.41
CA ALA A 110 1.43 5.10 2.27
C ALA A 110 1.86 6.38 1.51
N ILE A 111 0.98 6.89 0.60
CA ILE A 111 1.25 8.15 -0.10
C ILE A 111 1.36 9.35 0.85
N ASN A 112 0.74 9.28 2.03
CA ASN A 112 0.88 10.20 3.15
C ASN A 112 1.41 9.44 4.37
N PRO A 113 2.72 9.12 4.42
CA PRO A 113 3.27 8.33 5.50
C PRO A 113 3.24 9.07 6.84
N TYR A 114 3.36 10.42 6.83
CA TYR A 114 3.22 11.24 8.02
C TYR A 114 1.81 11.11 8.62
N GLY A 115 0.78 11.38 7.83
CA GLY A 115 -0.60 11.24 8.29
C GLY A 115 -0.91 9.83 8.79
N PHE A 116 -0.36 8.79 8.14
CA PHE A 116 -0.55 7.41 8.56
C PHE A 116 0.09 7.12 9.93
N ALA A 117 1.35 7.48 10.12
CA ALA A 117 2.07 7.24 11.37
C ALA A 117 1.49 8.04 12.55
N TRP A 118 1.15 9.32 12.32
CA TRP A 118 0.61 10.22 13.32
C TRP A 118 -0.92 10.16 13.47
N LEU A 119 -1.60 9.27 12.76
CA LEU A 119 -3.07 9.11 12.76
C LEU A 119 -3.81 10.40 12.41
N ARG A 120 -3.27 11.16 11.44
CA ARG A 120 -3.80 12.45 11.01
C ARG A 120 -4.37 12.37 9.60
N ARG A 121 -5.41 13.15 9.34
CA ARG A 121 -5.99 13.27 8.01
C ARG A 121 -5.04 13.93 7.02
N VAL A 122 -4.33 14.94 7.47
CA VAL A 122 -3.45 15.79 6.68
C VAL A 122 -2.00 15.30 6.69
N ASN A 123 -1.17 15.81 5.77
CA ASN A 123 0.27 15.60 5.76
C ASN A 123 0.99 16.45 6.82
N GLU A 124 2.32 16.48 6.80
CA GLU A 124 3.20 17.24 7.70
C GLU A 124 2.94 18.75 7.66
N ASP A 125 2.57 19.27 6.50
CA ASP A 125 2.27 20.70 6.27
C ASP A 125 0.80 21.08 6.56
N GLY A 126 0.00 20.13 7.07
CA GLY A 126 -1.42 20.36 7.36
C GLY A 126 -2.31 20.31 6.12
N VAL A 127 -1.81 19.79 5.00
CA VAL A 127 -2.53 19.71 3.72
C VAL A 127 -3.33 18.41 3.62
N ASP A 128 -4.61 18.50 3.29
CA ASP A 128 -5.43 17.36 2.87
C ASP A 128 -5.16 17.03 1.41
N LEU A 129 -4.44 15.96 1.14
CA LEU A 129 -4.05 15.56 -0.21
C LEU A 129 -5.25 15.28 -1.14
N ASN A 130 -6.41 14.95 -0.57
CA ASN A 130 -7.63 14.72 -1.34
C ASN A 130 -8.47 16.00 -1.57
N ARG A 131 -8.00 17.18 -1.14
CA ARG A 131 -8.65 18.47 -1.30
C ARG A 131 -7.77 19.52 -1.95
N ASN A 132 -6.51 19.19 -2.22
CA ASN A 132 -5.51 20.13 -2.72
C ASN A 132 -5.23 19.90 -4.22
N PHE A 133 -6.29 19.86 -5.03
CA PHE A 133 -6.20 19.82 -6.49
C PHE A 133 -6.36 21.23 -7.04
N ILE A 134 -5.51 21.61 -7.99
CA ILE A 134 -5.54 22.85 -8.75
C ILE A 134 -6.11 22.56 -10.14
#